data_2e252b6244880ce28aee21b98d67119e
#
_entry.id   2e252b6244880ce28aee21b98d67119e
#
_cell.length_a   1.000
_cell.length_b   1.000
_cell.length_c   1.000
_cell.angle_alpha   90.00
_cell.angle_beta   90.00
_cell.angle_gamma   90.00
#
_symmetry.space_group_name_H-M   'P 1'
#
loop_
_entity.id
_entity.type
_entity.pdbx_description
1 polymer ?
#
loop_
_entity_poly.entity_id
_entity_poly.type
_entity_poly.pdbx_seq_one_letter_code
_entity_poly.pdbx_strand_id
1 'polypeptide(L)'
;MIAPPGAGKGTQSALIAAHFGIPHIATGELLRDHVARRTDLGLAIQGYLDRGELVPDEVVLDMVREAMIAAREAGGGYVLDGIPRNMQQARAAYLIGRELGMTADVALHLDAGDAEVTRRLLARAALEHRSDDTAEVIAQRLALYHEVTAPIICWYRDRGILVSVDAMRSAQQVGREILTALEAMRPLLDDAPAHARHPADLATLGHAFGATDSTADAPG
;
A
#
# COMPACT_ATOMS: atom_id res chain seq x y z
N MET A 1 -0.53 -1.94 -1.78
CA MET A 1 -1.46 -1.33 -0.78
C MET A 1 -1.21 0.17 -0.68
N ILE A 2 -2.25 1.00 -0.81
CA ILE A 2 -2.19 2.46 -0.70
C ILE A 2 -3.15 2.87 0.42
N ALA A 3 -2.72 3.72 1.34
CA ALA A 3 -3.60 4.24 2.39
C ALA A 3 -2.90 5.33 3.20
N PRO A 4 -3.64 6.19 3.91
CA PRO A 4 -3.04 7.08 4.88
C PRO A 4 -2.33 6.28 5.99
N PRO A 5 -1.33 6.87 6.66
CA PRO A 5 -0.72 6.26 7.84
C PRO A 5 -1.79 5.96 8.88
N GLY A 6 -1.72 4.80 9.54
CA GLY A 6 -2.72 4.41 10.56
C GLY A 6 -3.99 3.72 10.04
N ALA A 7 -4.22 3.62 8.73
CA ALA A 7 -5.41 2.98 8.16
C ALA A 7 -5.41 1.44 8.25
N GLY A 8 -4.35 0.80 8.75
CA GLY A 8 -4.29 -0.66 8.94
C GLY A 8 -3.67 -1.43 7.78
N LYS A 9 -2.86 -0.79 6.92
CA LYS A 9 -2.17 -1.46 5.79
C LYS A 9 -1.49 -2.76 6.20
N GLY A 10 -0.58 -2.72 7.15
CA GLY A 10 0.20 -3.89 7.56
C GLY A 10 -0.69 -5.06 8.03
N THR A 11 -1.75 -4.76 8.80
CA THR A 11 -2.72 -5.78 9.25
C THR A 11 -3.41 -6.45 8.07
N GLN A 12 -3.88 -5.67 7.09
CA GLN A 12 -4.59 -6.20 5.94
C GLN A 12 -3.63 -6.88 4.95
N SER A 13 -2.42 -6.36 4.78
CA SER A 13 -1.38 -6.99 3.95
C SER A 13 -0.98 -8.37 4.49
N ALA A 14 -0.80 -8.48 5.81
CA ALA A 14 -0.50 -9.76 6.45
C ALA A 14 -1.65 -10.77 6.29
N LEU A 15 -2.91 -10.32 6.42
CA LEU A 15 -4.09 -11.14 6.20
C LEU A 15 -4.16 -11.67 4.76
N ILE A 16 -3.95 -10.80 3.78
CA ILE A 16 -3.95 -11.17 2.35
C ILE A 16 -2.82 -12.15 2.06
N ALA A 17 -1.62 -11.85 2.52
CA ALA A 17 -0.45 -12.70 2.32
C ALA A 17 -0.65 -14.10 2.87
N ALA A 18 -1.20 -14.21 4.09
CA ALA A 18 -1.52 -15.49 4.72
C ALA A 18 -2.63 -16.25 3.97
N HIS A 19 -3.67 -15.55 3.51
CA HIS A 19 -4.80 -16.17 2.81
C HIS A 19 -4.39 -16.76 1.45
N PHE A 20 -3.59 -16.04 0.67
CA PHE A 20 -3.15 -16.46 -0.66
C PHE A 20 -1.83 -17.24 -0.66
N GLY A 21 -1.16 -17.35 0.49
CA GLY A 21 0.14 -18.05 0.59
C GLY A 21 1.27 -17.34 -0.15
N ILE A 22 1.25 -16.02 -0.20
CA ILE A 22 2.21 -15.17 -0.94
C ILE A 22 3.02 -14.28 0.02
N PRO A 23 4.27 -13.89 -0.33
CA PRO A 23 5.08 -13.00 0.48
C PRO A 23 4.43 -11.63 0.74
N HIS A 24 4.59 -11.13 1.98
CA HIS A 24 4.30 -9.75 2.36
C HIS A 24 5.60 -8.93 2.34
N ILE A 25 5.72 -8.00 1.40
CA ILE A 25 6.85 -7.08 1.25
C ILE A 25 6.48 -5.76 1.91
N ALA A 26 6.85 -5.60 3.18
CA ALA A 26 6.55 -4.41 3.99
C ALA A 26 7.78 -3.50 4.08
N THR A 27 7.93 -2.55 3.15
CA THR A 27 9.12 -1.68 3.08
C THR A 27 9.38 -0.91 4.37
N GLY A 28 8.33 -0.43 5.04
CA GLY A 28 8.48 0.25 6.31
C GLY A 28 9.02 -0.63 7.44
N GLU A 29 8.73 -1.93 7.43
CA GLU A 29 9.30 -2.89 8.39
C GLU A 29 10.75 -3.20 8.06
N LEU A 30 11.07 -3.40 6.78
CA LEU A 30 12.44 -3.61 6.32
C LEU A 30 13.36 -2.44 6.72
N LEU A 31 12.92 -1.20 6.48
CA LEU A 31 13.68 -0.01 6.87
C LEU A 31 13.86 0.09 8.39
N ARG A 32 12.83 -0.18 9.18
CA ARG A 32 12.95 -0.19 10.66
C ARG A 32 13.84 -1.31 11.18
N ASP A 33 13.85 -2.48 10.54
CA ASP A 33 14.79 -3.57 10.90
C ASP A 33 16.24 -3.12 10.70
N HIS A 34 16.54 -2.44 9.58
CA HIS A 34 17.88 -1.87 9.37
C HIS A 34 18.26 -0.86 10.46
N VAL A 35 17.34 0.01 10.89
CA VAL A 35 17.58 0.96 11.99
C VAL A 35 17.81 0.22 13.32
N ALA A 36 16.95 -0.75 13.66
CA ALA A 36 17.08 -1.52 14.90
C ALA A 36 18.38 -2.29 14.99
N ARG A 37 18.84 -2.86 13.86
CA ARG A 37 20.12 -3.58 13.74
C ARG A 37 21.32 -2.66 13.58
N ARG A 38 21.12 -1.34 13.50
CA ARG A 38 22.17 -0.33 13.33
C ARG A 38 23.11 -0.62 12.15
N THR A 39 22.57 -1.09 11.04
CA THR A 39 23.36 -1.26 9.80
C THR A 39 23.75 0.11 9.24
N ASP A 40 24.74 0.17 8.34
CA ASP A 40 25.13 1.44 7.70
C ASP A 40 23.93 2.12 7.03
N LEU A 41 23.09 1.35 6.35
CA LEU A 41 21.84 1.84 5.79
C LEU A 41 20.89 2.36 6.90
N GLY A 42 20.71 1.60 7.98
CA GLY A 42 19.86 2.00 9.09
C GLY A 42 20.28 3.32 9.73
N LEU A 43 21.59 3.52 9.91
CA LEU A 43 22.14 4.78 10.43
C LEU A 43 21.90 5.95 9.46
N ALA A 44 22.02 5.71 8.16
CA ALA A 44 21.81 6.74 7.13
C ALA A 44 20.34 7.18 7.01
N ILE A 45 19.37 6.26 7.22
CA ILE A 45 17.94 6.54 7.01
C ILE A 45 17.18 6.89 8.29
N GLN A 46 17.75 6.68 9.48
CA GLN A 46 17.05 6.91 10.75
C GLN A 46 16.42 8.30 10.84
N GLY A 47 17.17 9.35 10.46
CA GLY A 47 16.67 10.72 10.52
C GLY A 47 15.43 10.99 9.66
N TYR A 48 15.29 10.31 8.52
CA TYR A 48 14.07 10.39 7.68
C TYR A 48 12.87 9.79 8.40
N LEU A 49 13.04 8.60 9.01
CA LEU A 49 11.96 7.92 9.72
C LEU A 49 11.51 8.71 10.96
N ASP A 50 12.46 9.25 11.72
CA ASP A 50 12.17 10.02 12.94
C ASP A 50 11.39 11.32 12.65
N ARG A 51 11.59 11.93 11.47
CA ARG A 51 10.84 13.11 11.02
C ARG A 51 9.59 12.77 10.22
N GLY A 52 9.31 11.48 9.95
CA GLY A 52 8.18 11.04 9.13
C GLY A 52 8.31 11.38 7.64
N GLU A 53 9.53 11.65 7.18
CA GLU A 53 9.87 11.92 5.78
C GLU A 53 9.99 10.64 4.96
N LEU A 54 10.00 10.78 3.63
CA LEU A 54 10.28 9.65 2.75
C LEU A 54 11.78 9.40 2.68
N VAL A 55 12.16 8.12 2.83
CA VAL A 55 13.52 7.66 2.53
C VAL A 55 13.77 7.82 1.03
N PRO A 56 15.00 8.13 0.57
CA PRO A 56 15.31 8.25 -0.85
C PRO A 56 14.79 7.10 -1.70
N ASP A 57 14.19 7.43 -2.84
CA ASP A 57 13.49 6.46 -3.70
C ASP A 57 14.38 5.31 -4.15
N GLU A 58 15.66 5.58 -4.46
CA GLU A 58 16.62 4.58 -4.91
C GLU A 58 16.77 3.45 -3.88
N VAL A 59 16.94 3.81 -2.60
CA VAL A 59 17.09 2.84 -1.50
C VAL A 59 15.86 1.94 -1.40
N VAL A 60 14.67 2.53 -1.45
CA VAL A 60 13.42 1.77 -1.30
C VAL A 60 13.18 0.89 -2.52
N LEU A 61 13.47 1.37 -3.72
CA LEU A 61 13.28 0.62 -4.97
C LEU A 61 14.23 -0.56 -5.09
N ASP A 62 15.49 -0.43 -4.65
CA ASP A 62 16.44 -1.54 -4.63
C ASP A 62 15.98 -2.66 -3.68
N MET A 63 15.55 -2.31 -2.46
CA MET A 63 14.97 -3.26 -1.51
C MET A 63 13.74 -3.98 -2.07
N VAL A 64 12.87 -3.24 -2.77
CA VAL A 64 11.67 -3.80 -3.40
C VAL A 64 12.03 -4.76 -4.53
N ARG A 65 12.99 -4.39 -5.38
CA ARG A 65 13.47 -5.25 -6.47
C ARG A 65 13.99 -6.57 -5.94
N GLU A 66 14.85 -6.56 -4.92
CA GLU A 66 15.38 -7.77 -4.29
C GLU A 66 14.25 -8.64 -3.71
N ALA A 67 13.33 -8.04 -2.96
CA ALA A 67 12.20 -8.75 -2.38
C ALA A 67 11.25 -9.35 -3.43
N MET A 68 11.02 -8.65 -4.56
CA MET A 68 10.21 -9.17 -5.68
C MET A 68 10.91 -10.33 -6.40
N ILE A 69 12.23 -10.29 -6.56
CA ILE A 69 12.99 -11.42 -7.12
C ILE A 69 12.82 -12.65 -6.23
N ALA A 70 13.00 -12.50 -4.92
CA ALA A 70 12.81 -13.59 -3.97
C ALA A 70 11.35 -14.13 -3.98
N ALA A 71 10.35 -13.25 -4.09
CA ALA A 71 8.96 -13.65 -4.21
C ALA A 71 8.69 -14.45 -5.50
N ARG A 72 9.30 -14.07 -6.61
CA ARG A 72 9.21 -14.81 -7.88
C ARG A 72 9.79 -16.22 -7.75
N GLU A 73 10.93 -16.35 -7.11
CA GLU A 73 11.60 -17.64 -6.87
C GLU A 73 10.79 -18.54 -5.93
N ALA A 74 10.03 -17.95 -5.02
CA ALA A 74 9.14 -18.66 -4.09
C ALA A 74 7.80 -19.12 -4.71
N GLY A 75 7.57 -18.89 -6.01
CA GLY A 75 6.36 -19.33 -6.69
C GLY A 75 5.49 -18.21 -7.28
N GLY A 76 5.95 -16.98 -7.20
CA GLY A 76 5.26 -15.79 -7.72
C GLY A 76 4.17 -15.26 -6.79
N GLY A 77 3.71 -14.04 -7.10
CA GLY A 77 2.77 -13.31 -6.26
C GLY A 77 3.44 -12.58 -5.09
N TYR A 78 2.85 -11.49 -4.66
CA TYR A 78 3.29 -10.71 -3.50
C TYR A 78 2.21 -9.72 -3.05
N VAL A 79 2.28 -9.31 -1.78
CA VAL A 79 1.60 -8.12 -1.27
C VAL A 79 2.65 -7.07 -0.97
N LEU A 80 2.58 -5.93 -1.66
CA LEU A 80 3.52 -4.82 -1.47
C LEU A 80 2.89 -3.73 -0.61
N ASP A 81 3.52 -3.42 0.54
CA ASP A 81 3.08 -2.41 1.51
C ASP A 81 4.18 -1.37 1.76
N GLY A 82 3.78 -0.11 1.84
CA GLY A 82 4.67 1.01 2.13
C GLY A 82 5.30 1.66 0.90
N ILE A 83 5.09 1.11 -0.28
CA ILE A 83 5.44 1.65 -1.59
C ILE A 83 4.34 1.29 -2.60
N PRO A 84 4.07 2.10 -3.66
CA PRO A 84 4.63 3.43 -3.87
C PRO A 84 4.04 4.48 -2.91
N ARG A 85 4.84 5.51 -2.62
CA ARG A 85 4.41 6.69 -1.84
C ARG A 85 4.45 8.00 -2.64
N ASN A 86 4.99 7.96 -3.84
CA ASN A 86 4.98 9.06 -4.80
C ASN A 86 4.86 8.52 -6.23
N MET A 87 4.60 9.42 -7.18
CA MET A 87 4.41 9.05 -8.59
C MET A 87 5.67 8.48 -9.24
N GLN A 88 6.86 8.91 -8.80
CA GLN A 88 8.13 8.39 -9.31
C GLN A 88 8.29 6.92 -8.90
N GLN A 89 8.06 6.61 -7.62
CA GLN A 89 8.05 5.23 -7.12
C GLN A 89 7.00 4.36 -7.82
N ALA A 90 5.79 4.89 -8.08
CA ALA A 90 4.74 4.14 -8.77
C ALA A 90 5.17 3.69 -10.17
N ARG A 91 5.78 4.61 -10.93
CA ARG A 91 6.30 4.32 -12.27
C ARG A 91 7.49 3.34 -12.22
N ALA A 92 8.42 3.54 -11.30
CA ALA A 92 9.59 2.68 -11.16
C ALA A 92 9.20 1.25 -10.72
N ALA A 93 8.32 1.11 -9.72
CA ALA A 93 7.81 -0.19 -9.28
C ALA A 93 7.05 -0.93 -10.42
N TYR A 94 6.29 -0.20 -11.24
CA TYR A 94 5.66 -0.77 -12.43
C TYR A 94 6.68 -1.29 -13.44
N LEU A 95 7.78 -0.55 -13.69
CA LEU A 95 8.85 -0.99 -14.60
C LEU A 95 9.58 -2.23 -14.07
N ILE A 96 9.88 -2.26 -12.77
CA ILE A 96 10.44 -3.44 -12.09
C ILE A 96 9.50 -4.64 -12.26
N GLY A 97 8.21 -4.45 -12.00
CA GLY A 97 7.21 -5.50 -12.16
C GLY A 97 7.12 -6.03 -13.59
N ARG A 98 7.19 -5.14 -14.60
CA ARG A 98 7.23 -5.54 -16.03
C ARG A 98 8.48 -6.36 -16.36
N GLU A 99 9.64 -5.92 -15.91
CA GLU A 99 10.92 -6.62 -16.14
C GLU A 99 10.90 -8.03 -15.54
N LEU A 100 10.31 -8.17 -14.34
CA LEU A 100 10.21 -9.44 -13.64
C LEU A 100 9.02 -10.31 -14.08
N GLY A 101 8.12 -9.80 -14.92
CA GLY A 101 6.85 -10.46 -15.24
C GLY A 101 5.87 -10.52 -14.07
N MET A 102 5.96 -9.58 -13.12
CA MET A 102 5.22 -9.53 -11.86
C MET A 102 4.60 -8.14 -11.64
N THR A 103 3.92 -7.60 -12.62
CA THR A 103 3.16 -6.35 -12.43
C THR A 103 2.02 -6.56 -11.43
N ALA A 104 1.70 -5.53 -10.65
CA ALA A 104 0.58 -5.59 -9.71
C ALA A 104 -0.74 -5.77 -10.47
N ASP A 105 -1.52 -6.76 -10.08
CA ASP A 105 -2.84 -7.05 -10.62
C ASP A 105 -3.91 -6.15 -10.00
N VAL A 106 -3.74 -5.81 -8.72
CA VAL A 106 -4.67 -5.00 -7.94
C VAL A 106 -3.90 -3.95 -7.14
N ALA A 107 -4.36 -2.72 -7.21
CA ALA A 107 -3.96 -1.65 -6.29
C ALA A 107 -5.08 -1.46 -5.26
N LEU A 108 -4.86 -1.93 -4.04
CA LEU A 108 -5.83 -1.83 -2.98
C LEU A 108 -5.64 -0.52 -2.21
N HIS A 109 -6.69 0.30 -2.18
CA HIS A 109 -6.75 1.55 -1.42
C HIS A 109 -7.63 1.37 -0.18
N LEU A 110 -7.06 1.63 1.00
CA LEU A 110 -7.80 1.72 2.25
C LEU A 110 -8.16 3.18 2.50
N ASP A 111 -9.44 3.50 2.39
CA ASP A 111 -9.95 4.84 2.64
C ASP A 111 -10.26 5.03 4.13
N ALA A 112 -9.66 6.05 4.75
CA ALA A 112 -9.87 6.36 6.15
C ALA A 112 -9.64 7.85 6.41
N GLY A 113 -10.55 8.45 7.19
CA GLY A 113 -10.48 9.86 7.54
C GLY A 113 -9.37 10.17 8.55
N ASP A 114 -8.77 11.36 8.42
CA ASP A 114 -7.61 11.82 9.21
C ASP A 114 -7.82 11.76 10.71
N ALA A 115 -9.01 12.13 11.21
CA ALA A 115 -9.33 12.08 12.63
C ALA A 115 -9.20 10.66 13.21
N GLU A 116 -9.72 9.67 12.51
CA GLU A 116 -9.67 8.27 12.95
C GLU A 116 -8.26 7.70 12.86
N VAL A 117 -7.55 7.93 11.75
CA VAL A 117 -6.18 7.43 11.63
C VAL A 117 -5.23 8.08 12.63
N THR A 118 -5.42 9.37 12.93
CA THR A 118 -4.67 10.05 14.02
C THR A 118 -4.93 9.38 15.35
N ARG A 119 -6.18 9.13 15.72
CA ARG A 119 -6.56 8.42 16.94
C ARG A 119 -5.90 7.03 17.01
N ARG A 120 -5.91 6.28 15.91
CA ARG A 120 -5.28 4.94 15.84
C ARG A 120 -3.77 5.01 16.01
N LEU A 121 -3.10 5.99 15.40
CA LEU A 121 -1.65 6.16 15.50
C LEU A 121 -1.22 6.55 16.90
N LEU A 122 -1.94 7.47 17.56
CA LEU A 122 -1.67 7.85 18.97
C LEU A 122 -1.89 6.66 19.92
N ALA A 123 -2.92 5.84 19.70
CA ALA A 123 -3.13 4.63 20.48
C ALA A 123 -2.00 3.61 20.26
N ARG A 124 -1.50 3.46 19.02
CA ARG A 124 -0.36 2.59 18.72
C ARG A 124 0.94 3.09 19.36
N ALA A 125 1.19 4.39 19.36
CA ALA A 125 2.35 5.00 20.03
C ALA A 125 2.47 4.59 21.50
N ALA A 126 1.34 4.54 22.20
CA ALA A 126 1.29 4.12 23.60
C ALA A 126 1.65 2.64 23.83
N LEU A 127 1.47 1.78 22.80
CA LEU A 127 1.70 0.34 22.87
C LEU A 127 3.08 -0.08 22.33
N GLU A 128 3.50 0.51 21.21
CA GLU A 128 4.68 0.07 20.44
C GLU A 128 5.91 0.98 20.64
N HIS A 129 5.79 2.09 21.39
CA HIS A 129 6.87 3.06 21.64
C HIS A 129 7.63 3.52 20.39
N ARG A 130 6.90 3.76 19.29
CA ARG A 130 7.49 4.16 18.01
C ARG A 130 7.82 5.65 18.02
N SER A 131 9.03 6.00 17.58
CA SER A 131 9.48 7.40 17.46
C SER A 131 8.72 8.19 16.39
N ASP A 132 8.18 7.50 15.39
CA ASP A 132 7.46 8.08 14.25
C ASP A 132 5.94 8.26 14.49
N ASP A 133 5.45 8.10 15.73
CA ASP A 133 4.03 8.26 16.08
C ASP A 133 3.79 9.38 17.13
N THR A 134 4.61 10.45 17.14
CA THR A 134 4.26 11.68 17.86
C THR A 134 3.20 12.49 17.13
N ALA A 135 2.47 13.37 17.80
CA ALA A 135 1.40 14.17 17.18
C ALA A 135 1.90 15.02 15.99
N GLU A 136 3.10 15.60 16.12
CA GLU A 136 3.75 16.41 15.10
C GLU A 136 4.12 15.55 13.88
N VAL A 137 4.73 14.39 14.10
CA VAL A 137 5.14 13.47 13.03
C VAL A 137 3.92 12.87 12.34
N ILE A 138 2.85 12.55 13.09
CA ILE A 138 1.57 12.11 12.52
C ILE A 138 1.00 13.17 11.59
N ALA A 139 0.92 14.43 12.02
CA ALA A 139 0.42 15.52 11.20
C ALA A 139 1.25 15.70 9.91
N GLN A 140 2.58 15.65 10.02
CA GLN A 140 3.47 15.73 8.87
C GLN A 140 3.26 14.55 7.89
N ARG A 141 3.12 13.32 8.39
CA ARG A 141 2.87 12.13 7.56
C ARG A 141 1.53 12.19 6.85
N LEU A 142 0.49 12.74 7.47
CA LEU A 142 -0.82 12.93 6.85
C LEU A 142 -0.76 14.00 5.76
N ALA A 143 -0.12 15.15 6.02
CA ALA A 143 0.09 16.18 5.01
C ALA A 143 0.85 15.63 3.79
N LEU A 144 1.95 14.90 4.03
CA LEU A 144 2.73 14.26 2.98
C LEU A 144 1.92 13.22 2.20
N TYR A 145 1.06 12.44 2.87
CA TYR A 145 0.16 11.51 2.21
C TYR A 145 -0.78 12.22 1.25
N HIS A 146 -1.45 13.28 1.69
CA HIS A 146 -2.40 14.01 0.84
C HIS A 146 -1.72 14.69 -0.34
N GLU A 147 -0.57 15.31 -0.12
CA GLU A 147 0.16 16.04 -1.15
C GLU A 147 0.82 15.11 -2.18
N VAL A 148 1.46 14.05 -1.72
CA VAL A 148 2.41 13.28 -2.53
C VAL A 148 1.89 11.88 -2.86
N THR A 149 1.18 11.22 -1.93
CA THR A 149 0.77 9.82 -2.09
C THR A 149 -0.64 9.70 -2.68
N ALA A 150 -1.60 10.50 -2.24
CA ALA A 150 -2.98 10.42 -2.72
C ALA A 150 -3.12 10.55 -4.26
N PRO A 151 -2.32 11.35 -4.98
CA PRO A 151 -2.36 11.40 -6.45
C PRO A 151 -2.14 10.05 -7.14
N ILE A 152 -1.48 9.08 -6.49
CA ILE A 152 -1.27 7.74 -7.04
C ILE A 152 -2.58 6.97 -7.20
N ILE A 153 -3.60 7.27 -6.39
CA ILE A 153 -4.92 6.64 -6.44
C ILE A 153 -5.54 6.84 -7.83
N CYS A 154 -5.50 8.08 -8.36
CA CYS A 154 -5.97 8.37 -9.70
C CYS A 154 -5.19 7.58 -10.76
N TRP A 155 -3.86 7.50 -10.61
CA TRP A 155 -3.01 6.76 -11.54
C TRP A 155 -3.36 5.26 -11.63
N TYR A 156 -3.74 4.62 -10.52
CA TYR A 156 -4.20 3.23 -10.51
C TYR A 156 -5.66 3.08 -10.95
N ARG A 157 -6.51 4.08 -10.66
CA ARG A 157 -7.89 4.11 -11.18
C ARG A 157 -7.90 4.17 -12.70
N ASP A 158 -7.08 5.03 -13.29
CA ASP A 158 -6.96 5.17 -14.75
C ASP A 158 -6.44 3.90 -15.44
N ARG A 159 -5.78 3.02 -14.68
CA ARG A 159 -5.33 1.71 -15.12
C ARG A 159 -6.34 0.59 -14.91
N GLY A 160 -7.49 0.90 -14.32
CA GLY A 160 -8.55 -0.08 -14.07
C GLY A 160 -8.21 -1.16 -13.04
N ILE A 161 -7.17 -0.98 -12.22
CA ILE A 161 -6.75 -1.97 -11.21
C ILE A 161 -6.96 -1.50 -9.77
N LEU A 162 -7.59 -0.33 -9.56
CA LEU A 162 -7.84 0.20 -8.23
C LEU A 162 -9.08 -0.45 -7.60
N VAL A 163 -8.92 -0.96 -6.40
CA VAL A 163 -10.01 -1.38 -5.50
C VAL A 163 -9.94 -0.52 -4.24
N SER A 164 -11.01 0.21 -3.92
CA SER A 164 -11.09 1.04 -2.72
C SER A 164 -12.02 0.39 -1.69
N VAL A 165 -11.58 0.36 -0.43
CA VAL A 165 -12.31 -0.23 0.69
C VAL A 165 -12.38 0.78 1.84
N ASP A 166 -13.57 0.96 2.42
CA ASP A 166 -13.77 1.77 3.62
C ASP A 166 -13.08 1.14 4.83
N ALA A 167 -11.98 1.76 5.28
CA ALA A 167 -11.19 1.31 6.41
C ALA A 167 -11.62 1.95 7.76
N MET A 168 -12.78 2.60 7.80
CA MET A 168 -13.36 3.13 9.04
C MET A 168 -13.98 2.03 9.91
N ARG A 169 -14.26 0.88 9.34
CA ARG A 169 -14.83 -0.29 10.01
C ARG A 169 -13.79 -1.07 10.81
N SER A 170 -14.22 -2.11 11.53
CA SER A 170 -13.29 -2.99 12.26
C SER A 170 -12.34 -3.71 11.31
N ALA A 171 -11.12 -4.00 11.77
CA ALA A 171 -10.11 -4.70 10.96
C ALA A 171 -10.62 -6.02 10.36
N GLN A 172 -11.49 -6.75 11.09
CA GLN A 172 -12.11 -7.98 10.61
C GLN A 172 -13.12 -7.74 9.48
N GLN A 173 -13.92 -6.66 9.56
CA GLN A 173 -14.88 -6.33 8.52
C GLN A 173 -14.17 -5.89 7.24
N VAL A 174 -13.17 -5.01 7.39
CA VAL A 174 -12.30 -4.58 6.28
C VAL A 174 -11.63 -5.79 5.63
N GLY A 175 -11.05 -6.69 6.43
CA GLY A 175 -10.39 -7.89 5.91
C GLY A 175 -11.33 -8.82 5.13
N ARG A 176 -12.55 -9.06 5.65
CA ARG A 176 -13.54 -9.87 4.91
C ARG A 176 -13.91 -9.26 3.57
N GLU A 177 -14.14 -7.95 3.54
CA GLU A 177 -14.48 -7.24 2.30
C GLU A 177 -13.34 -7.31 1.28
N ILE A 178 -12.10 -7.10 1.71
CA ILE A 178 -10.92 -7.23 0.87
C ILE A 178 -10.81 -8.65 0.29
N LEU A 179 -10.87 -9.67 1.14
CA LEU A 179 -10.74 -11.06 0.67
C LEU A 179 -11.87 -11.43 -0.29
N THR A 180 -13.12 -11.03 0.00
CA THR A 180 -14.24 -11.25 -0.91
C THR A 180 -14.00 -10.61 -2.27
N ALA A 181 -13.52 -9.37 -2.31
CA ALA A 181 -13.22 -8.68 -3.56
C ALA A 181 -12.09 -9.36 -4.34
N LEU A 182 -11.00 -9.74 -3.67
CA LEU A 182 -9.86 -10.39 -4.31
C LEU A 182 -10.20 -11.79 -4.83
N GLU A 183 -10.97 -12.58 -4.08
CA GLU A 183 -11.44 -13.91 -4.53
C GLU A 183 -12.37 -13.80 -5.76
N ALA A 184 -13.24 -12.80 -5.80
CA ALA A 184 -14.10 -12.56 -6.96
C ALA A 184 -13.31 -12.17 -8.22
N MET A 185 -12.13 -11.55 -8.06
CA MET A 185 -11.23 -11.17 -9.16
C MET A 185 -10.32 -12.32 -9.60
N ARG A 186 -10.09 -13.33 -8.76
CA ARG A 186 -9.14 -14.41 -8.99
C ARG A 186 -9.31 -15.13 -10.34
N PRO A 187 -10.51 -15.52 -10.80
CA PRO A 187 -10.67 -16.19 -12.10
C PRO A 187 -10.16 -15.33 -13.27
N LEU A 188 -10.34 -14.01 -13.20
CA LEU A 188 -9.86 -13.08 -14.21
C LEU A 188 -8.34 -12.89 -14.17
N LEU A 189 -7.74 -13.10 -12.99
CA LEU A 189 -6.30 -13.00 -12.79
C LEU A 189 -5.59 -14.28 -13.23
N ASP A 190 -6.21 -15.44 -13.08
CA ASP A 190 -5.65 -16.72 -13.47
C ASP A 190 -5.70 -16.93 -15.01
N ASP A 191 -6.73 -16.42 -15.70
CA ASP A 191 -6.96 -16.63 -17.14
C ASP A 191 -6.15 -15.70 -18.06
N ALA A 192 -5.62 -14.58 -17.55
CA ALA A 192 -4.88 -13.62 -18.37
C ALA A 192 -3.49 -13.31 -17.81
N PRO A 193 -2.42 -13.44 -18.60
CA PRO A 193 -1.10 -13.01 -18.18
C PRO A 193 -1.09 -11.50 -17.87
N ALA A 194 -0.36 -11.09 -16.83
CA ALA A 194 -0.35 -9.73 -16.30
C ALA A 194 -0.14 -8.61 -17.33
N HIS A 195 0.56 -8.90 -18.45
CA HIS A 195 0.81 -7.96 -19.55
C HIS A 195 -0.32 -7.88 -20.59
N ALA A 196 -1.29 -8.79 -20.56
CA ALA A 196 -2.40 -8.89 -21.52
C ALA A 196 -3.75 -8.43 -20.93
N ARG A 197 -3.82 -8.04 -19.66
CA ARG A 197 -5.07 -7.65 -19.01
C ARG A 197 -5.49 -6.26 -19.46
N HIS A 198 -6.66 -6.19 -20.09
CA HIS A 198 -7.22 -4.91 -20.54
C HIS A 198 -7.82 -4.17 -19.34
N PRO A 199 -7.55 -2.87 -19.15
CA PRO A 199 -8.09 -2.08 -18.03
C PRO A 199 -9.62 -2.14 -17.88
N ALA A 200 -10.36 -2.31 -18.98
CA ALA A 200 -11.82 -2.36 -19.00
C ALA A 200 -12.42 -3.58 -18.27
N ASP A 201 -11.70 -4.71 -18.25
CA ASP A 201 -12.22 -5.96 -17.67
C ASP A 201 -12.19 -5.92 -16.14
N LEU A 202 -11.24 -5.18 -15.57
CA LEU A 202 -11.11 -4.98 -14.12
C LEU A 202 -11.94 -3.80 -13.59
N ALA A 203 -12.17 -2.78 -14.41
CA ALA A 203 -12.99 -1.62 -14.06
C ALA A 203 -14.46 -2.00 -13.78
N THR A 204 -15.00 -2.98 -14.49
CA THR A 204 -16.38 -3.47 -14.31
C THR A 204 -16.59 -4.08 -12.92
N LEU A 205 -15.56 -4.69 -12.33
CA LEU A 205 -15.61 -5.25 -10.97
C LEU A 205 -15.42 -4.21 -9.87
N GLY A 206 -14.61 -3.18 -10.10
CA GLY A 206 -14.45 -2.06 -9.16
C GLY A 206 -15.76 -1.32 -8.90
N HIS A 207 -16.63 -1.19 -9.92
CA HIS A 207 -17.97 -0.61 -9.77
C HIS A 207 -18.97 -1.53 -9.04
N ALA A 208 -18.80 -2.84 -9.10
CA ALA A 208 -19.66 -3.80 -8.42
C ALA A 208 -19.44 -3.86 -6.90
N PHE A 209 -18.28 -3.43 -6.41
CA PHE A 209 -17.88 -3.49 -5.01
C PHE A 209 -17.73 -2.13 -4.31
N GLY A 210 -18.48 -1.10 -4.73
CA GLY A 210 -18.68 0.08 -3.90
C GLY A 210 -17.88 1.33 -4.20
N ALA A 211 -17.59 1.61 -5.45
CA ALA A 211 -17.33 3.00 -5.85
C ALA A 211 -18.64 3.80 -5.77
N THR A 212 -19.04 4.19 -4.56
CA THR A 212 -20.00 5.28 -4.41
C THR A 212 -19.29 6.54 -4.90
N ASP A 213 -19.79 7.06 -6.00
CA ASP A 213 -19.45 8.35 -6.59
C ASP A 213 -19.66 9.44 -5.52
N SER A 214 -18.60 9.83 -4.83
CA SER A 214 -18.60 11.02 -3.96
C SER A 214 -18.27 12.26 -4.80
N THR A 215 -19.07 12.48 -5.85
CA THR A 215 -19.13 13.75 -6.56
C THR A 215 -20.55 14.29 -6.46
N ALA A 216 -20.91 14.78 -5.28
CA ALA A 216 -22.10 15.62 -5.15
C ALA A 216 -21.84 16.71 -4.13
N ASP A 217 -22.05 17.93 -4.58
CA ASP A 217 -22.24 19.18 -3.88
C ASP A 217 -20.99 19.98 -3.46
N ALA A 218 -20.57 20.83 -4.43
CA ALA A 218 -20.14 22.19 -4.09
C ALA A 218 -21.36 23.12 -4.21
N PRO A 219 -21.82 23.83 -3.15
CA PRO A 219 -22.81 24.88 -3.28
C PRO A 219 -22.18 26.12 -3.91
N GLY A 220 -22.94 26.74 -4.82
CA GLY A 220 -22.64 27.97 -5.53
C GLY A 220 -22.59 29.24 -4.66
#